data_a2b32f2e0cdf98f30388e9afd66ffca9
#
_entry.id   a2b32f2e0cdf98f30388e9afd66ffca9
#
_cell.length_a   1.000
_cell.length_b   1.000
_cell.length_c   1.000
_cell.angle_alpha   90.00
_cell.angle_beta   90.00
_cell.angle_gamma   90.00
#
_symmetry.space_group_name_H-M   'P 1'
#
loop_
_entity.id
_entity.type
_entity.pdbx_description
1 polymer ?
#
loop_
_entity_poly.entity_id
_entity_poly.type
_entity_poly.pdbx_seq_one_letter_code
_entity_poly.pdbx_strand_id
1 'polypeptide(L)'
;MRKYVISFIGAAFVILGISGPAQSVEGWTDYKPGVVKSALANGKTTLIFYKSTWWGTCARQSRVLNKLRESEPKYNQSITFVLVDWDTYKKHEVTTSRKIPRRSTLVLIKNGKEVKRLVAQTSEEKIKTFLDIGIAN
;
A
#
# COMPACT_ATOMS: atom_id res chain seq x y z
N MET A 1 -64.41 22.35 -9.30
CA MET A 1 -63.00 22.41 -9.74
C MET A 1 -62.10 22.07 -8.56
N ARG A 2 -61.55 20.88 -8.52
CA ARG A 2 -60.61 20.50 -7.48
C ARG A 2 -59.19 20.85 -7.94
N LYS A 3 -58.53 21.75 -7.24
CA LYS A 3 -57.13 22.08 -7.44
C LYS A 3 -56.29 21.07 -6.65
N TYR A 4 -55.53 20.24 -7.35
CA TYR A 4 -54.56 19.36 -6.70
C TYR A 4 -53.29 20.16 -6.47
N VAL A 5 -52.93 20.34 -5.20
CA VAL A 5 -51.64 20.89 -4.81
C VAL A 5 -50.67 19.72 -4.75
N ILE A 6 -49.77 19.65 -5.68
CA ILE A 6 -48.67 18.65 -5.68
C ILE A 6 -47.58 19.23 -4.80
N SER A 7 -47.39 18.64 -3.62
CA SER A 7 -46.33 18.97 -2.69
C SER A 7 -45.07 18.17 -3.11
N PHE A 8 -44.11 18.85 -3.69
CA PHE A 8 -42.79 18.23 -3.94
C PHE A 8 -42.04 18.20 -2.61
N ILE A 9 -41.91 17.00 -2.02
CA ILE A 9 -40.98 16.77 -0.92
C ILE A 9 -39.62 16.51 -1.55
N GLY A 10 -38.77 17.52 -1.51
CA GLY A 10 -37.38 17.39 -1.90
C GLY A 10 -36.61 16.55 -0.86
N ALA A 11 -36.29 15.31 -1.20
CA ALA A 11 -35.37 14.51 -0.41
C ALA A 11 -33.95 15.05 -0.60
N ALA A 12 -33.42 15.72 0.40
CA ALA A 12 -32.02 16.11 0.43
C ALA A 12 -31.18 14.85 0.70
N PHE A 13 -30.54 14.34 -0.33
CA PHE A 13 -29.50 13.30 -0.16
C PHE A 13 -28.26 13.94 0.46
N VAL A 14 -28.06 13.74 1.74
CA VAL A 14 -26.79 14.03 2.38
C VAL A 14 -25.81 12.93 2.01
N ILE A 15 -24.95 13.19 1.03
CA ILE A 15 -23.83 12.32 0.71
C ILE A 15 -22.81 12.56 1.82
N LEU A 16 -22.79 11.67 2.81
CA LEU A 16 -21.68 11.57 3.75
C LEU A 16 -20.48 11.06 2.97
N GLY A 17 -19.58 11.97 2.60
CA GLY A 17 -18.31 11.63 2.00
C GLY A 17 -17.51 10.81 2.99
N ILE A 18 -17.36 9.50 2.72
CA ILE A 18 -16.46 8.65 3.47
C ILE A 18 -15.04 9.03 3.03
N SER A 19 -14.36 9.84 3.84
CA SER A 19 -12.93 10.12 3.64
C SER A 19 -12.16 8.85 4.00
N GLY A 20 -11.89 7.99 3.03
CA GLY A 20 -10.94 6.90 3.20
C GLY A 20 -9.50 7.43 3.33
N PRO A 21 -8.53 6.62 3.83
CA PRO A 21 -7.13 7.00 3.86
C PRO A 21 -6.67 7.42 2.45
N ALA A 22 -5.97 8.56 2.35
CA ALA A 22 -5.45 9.06 1.10
C ALA A 22 -4.49 8.04 0.47
N GLN A 23 -4.81 7.57 -0.74
CA GLN A 23 -3.94 6.72 -1.53
C GLN A 23 -3.27 7.59 -2.59
N SER A 24 -1.93 7.72 -2.57
CA SER A 24 -1.16 8.53 -3.52
C SER A 24 -1.03 7.88 -4.89
N VAL A 25 -1.04 6.53 -4.94
CA VAL A 25 -1.00 5.70 -6.15
C VAL A 25 -1.99 4.57 -5.97
N GLU A 26 -2.65 4.18 -7.04
CA GLU A 26 -3.66 3.12 -6.98
C GLU A 26 -3.13 1.85 -6.29
N GLY A 27 -3.79 1.44 -5.23
CA GLY A 27 -3.46 0.27 -4.44
C GLY A 27 -2.30 0.44 -3.45
N TRP A 28 -1.62 1.57 -3.41
CA TRP A 28 -0.63 1.90 -2.39
C TRP A 28 -1.26 2.73 -1.27
N THR A 29 -0.94 2.38 -0.04
CA THR A 29 -1.27 3.20 1.13
C THR A 29 -0.01 3.96 1.56
N ASP A 30 -0.09 5.28 1.59
CA ASP A 30 1.01 6.08 2.11
C ASP A 30 1.17 5.85 3.61
N TYR A 31 2.41 5.61 4.02
CA TYR A 31 2.71 5.45 5.43
C TYR A 31 2.49 6.75 6.20
N LYS A 32 1.78 6.59 7.31
CA LYS A 32 1.73 7.53 8.44
C LYS A 32 1.88 6.74 9.72
N PRO A 33 2.31 7.35 10.84
CA PRO A 33 2.40 6.63 12.12
C PRO A 33 1.12 5.84 12.42
N GLY A 34 1.27 4.55 12.70
CA GLY A 34 0.19 3.63 12.98
C GLY A 34 -0.29 2.76 11.80
N VAL A 35 -0.01 3.13 10.54
CA VAL A 35 -0.48 2.38 9.36
C VAL A 35 0.03 0.94 9.35
N VAL A 36 1.32 0.73 9.54
CA VAL A 36 1.90 -0.62 9.57
C VAL A 36 1.42 -1.40 10.79
N LYS A 37 1.44 -0.76 11.97
CA LYS A 37 0.94 -1.41 13.20
C LYS A 37 -0.50 -1.89 13.06
N SER A 38 -1.37 -1.07 12.47
CA SER A 38 -2.76 -1.43 12.22
C SER A 38 -2.89 -2.60 11.24
N ALA A 39 -2.15 -2.59 10.14
CA ALA A 39 -2.16 -3.69 9.17
C ALA A 39 -1.73 -5.01 9.81
N LEU A 40 -0.66 -5.00 10.59
CA LEU A 40 -0.15 -6.19 11.28
C LEU A 40 -1.10 -6.67 12.37
N ALA A 41 -1.70 -5.76 13.14
CA ALA A 41 -2.68 -6.10 14.17
C ALA A 41 -3.93 -6.77 13.59
N ASN A 42 -4.29 -6.43 12.34
CA ASN A 42 -5.39 -7.06 11.60
C ASN A 42 -4.98 -8.33 10.84
N GLY A 43 -3.80 -8.85 11.08
CA GLY A 43 -3.30 -10.09 10.45
C GLY A 43 -3.01 -9.95 8.96
N LYS A 44 -2.84 -8.74 8.44
CA LYS A 44 -2.60 -8.50 7.01
C LYS A 44 -1.19 -8.88 6.60
N THR A 45 -1.06 -9.66 5.51
CA THR A 45 0.21 -9.77 4.81
C THR A 45 0.56 -8.40 4.24
N THR A 46 1.70 -7.84 4.63
CA THR A 46 2.05 -6.45 4.35
C THR A 46 3.39 -6.37 3.64
N LEU A 47 3.41 -5.65 2.53
CA LEU A 47 4.63 -5.27 1.84
C LEU A 47 4.91 -3.79 2.13
N ILE A 48 6.10 -3.52 2.65
CA ILE A 48 6.57 -2.15 2.88
C ILE A 48 7.64 -1.83 1.84
N PHE A 49 7.41 -0.74 1.11
CA PHE A 49 8.37 -0.22 0.15
C PHE A 49 8.96 1.10 0.65
N TYR A 50 10.26 1.10 0.95
CA TYR A 50 11.01 2.28 1.36
C TYR A 50 11.54 2.98 0.09
N LYS A 51 10.87 4.05 -0.29
CA LYS A 51 11.05 4.71 -1.59
C LYS A 51 11.43 6.18 -1.43
N SER A 52 12.42 6.63 -2.23
CA SER A 52 12.61 8.04 -2.54
C SER A 52 12.07 8.32 -3.93
N THR A 53 11.26 9.37 -4.08
CA THR A 53 10.60 9.72 -5.34
C THR A 53 11.57 10.10 -6.46
N TRP A 54 12.75 10.59 -6.08
CA TRP A 54 13.80 11.06 -7.01
C TRP A 54 14.86 10.00 -7.33
N TRP A 55 14.76 8.78 -6.77
CA TRP A 55 15.78 7.74 -6.91
C TRP A 55 15.44 6.76 -8.04
N GLY A 56 16.35 6.61 -9.03
CA GLY A 56 16.11 5.81 -10.23
C GLY A 56 15.83 4.34 -9.97
N THR A 57 16.52 3.71 -8.99
CA THR A 57 16.28 2.31 -8.62
C THR A 57 14.87 2.13 -8.04
N CYS A 58 14.41 3.06 -7.19
CA CYS A 58 13.04 3.05 -6.68
C CYS A 58 12.02 3.19 -7.81
N ALA A 59 12.28 4.03 -8.80
CA ALA A 59 11.39 4.19 -9.95
C ALA A 59 11.26 2.90 -10.77
N ARG A 60 12.37 2.18 -10.97
CA ARG A 60 12.35 0.87 -11.64
C ARG A 60 11.57 -0.17 -10.85
N GLN A 61 11.80 -0.25 -9.54
CA GLN A 61 11.03 -1.14 -8.65
C GLN A 61 9.54 -0.84 -8.72
N SER A 62 9.16 0.43 -8.70
CA SER A 62 7.74 0.85 -8.83
C SER A 62 7.12 0.36 -10.12
N ARG A 63 7.81 0.51 -11.26
CA ARG A 63 7.29 0.04 -12.55
C ARG A 63 7.08 -1.46 -12.56
N VAL A 64 8.04 -2.23 -12.05
CA VAL A 64 7.95 -3.70 -12.00
C VAL A 64 6.82 -4.13 -11.06
N LEU A 65 6.75 -3.56 -9.87
CA LEU A 65 5.68 -3.86 -8.90
C LEU A 65 4.30 -3.56 -9.48
N ASN A 66 4.12 -2.41 -10.08
CA ASN A 66 2.82 -2.01 -10.64
C ASN A 66 2.43 -2.90 -11.84
N LYS A 67 3.37 -3.23 -12.71
CA LYS A 67 3.15 -4.17 -13.82
C LYS A 67 2.67 -5.54 -13.31
N LEU A 68 3.35 -6.10 -12.32
CA LEU A 68 2.98 -7.39 -11.74
C LEU A 68 1.61 -7.35 -11.06
N ARG A 69 1.33 -6.30 -10.33
CA ARG A 69 0.03 -6.10 -9.65
C ARG A 69 -1.14 -5.95 -10.62
N GLU A 70 -0.91 -5.31 -11.75
CA GLU A 70 -1.91 -5.18 -12.83
C GLU A 70 -2.16 -6.54 -13.51
N SER A 71 -1.11 -7.34 -13.69
CA SER A 71 -1.21 -8.64 -14.38
C SER A 71 -1.80 -9.75 -13.52
N GLU A 72 -1.71 -9.65 -12.17
CA GLU A 72 -2.18 -10.68 -11.24
C GLU A 72 -2.98 -10.07 -10.10
N PRO A 73 -4.32 -10.09 -10.18
CA PRO A 73 -5.19 -9.50 -9.15
C PRO A 73 -5.03 -10.07 -7.75
N LYS A 74 -4.52 -11.30 -7.61
CA LYS A 74 -4.30 -11.93 -6.30
C LYS A 74 -3.34 -11.15 -5.43
N TYR A 75 -2.36 -10.45 -6.00
CA TYR A 75 -1.43 -9.64 -5.24
C TYR A 75 -2.16 -8.54 -4.45
N ASN A 76 -3.05 -7.80 -5.11
CA ASN A 76 -3.82 -6.75 -4.45
C ASN A 76 -4.86 -7.28 -3.47
N GLN A 77 -5.39 -8.47 -3.72
CA GLN A 77 -6.37 -9.12 -2.83
C GLN A 77 -5.74 -9.63 -1.54
N SER A 78 -4.48 -10.08 -1.60
CA SER A 78 -3.82 -10.81 -0.52
C SER A 78 -2.75 -10.01 0.21
N ILE A 79 -2.22 -8.96 -0.39
CA ILE A 79 -1.11 -8.16 0.14
C ILE A 79 -1.57 -6.71 0.34
N THR A 80 -1.31 -6.18 1.52
CA THR A 80 -1.45 -4.73 1.79
C THR A 80 -0.13 -4.05 1.43
N PHE A 81 -0.19 -3.12 0.48
CA PHE A 81 0.99 -2.40 -0.03
C PHE A 81 1.12 -1.05 0.67
N VAL A 82 2.19 -0.87 1.41
CA VAL A 82 2.48 0.36 2.15
C VAL A 82 3.74 1.03 1.57
N LEU A 83 3.61 2.29 1.22
CA LEU A 83 4.69 3.12 0.72
C LEU A 83 5.24 4.00 1.85
N VAL A 84 6.51 3.80 2.20
CA VAL A 84 7.21 4.64 3.17
C VAL A 84 8.13 5.59 2.43
N ASP A 85 7.86 6.90 2.52
CA ASP A 85 8.76 7.91 1.99
C ASP A 85 10.07 7.90 2.79
N TRP A 86 11.14 7.46 2.13
CA TRP A 86 12.45 7.34 2.75
C TRP A 86 12.96 8.68 3.30
N ASP A 87 12.81 9.73 2.54
CA ASP A 87 13.37 11.02 2.91
C ASP A 87 12.71 11.61 4.16
N THR A 88 11.42 11.32 4.37
CA THR A 88 10.67 11.71 5.57
C THR A 88 10.92 10.77 6.75
N TYR A 89 10.95 9.45 6.52
CA TYR A 89 10.86 8.43 7.57
C TYR A 89 12.13 7.63 7.82
N LYS A 90 13.27 7.97 7.19
CA LYS A 90 14.52 7.21 7.34
C LYS A 90 15.04 7.11 8.78
N LYS A 91 14.70 8.08 9.64
CA LYS A 91 15.07 8.10 11.07
C LYS A 91 13.92 7.70 11.99
N HIS A 92 12.74 7.44 11.44
CA HIS A 92 11.57 7.05 12.21
C HIS A 92 11.62 5.56 12.57
N GLU A 93 10.89 5.15 13.63
CA GLU A 93 10.88 3.76 14.08
C GLU A 93 10.46 2.73 13.02
N VAL A 94 9.57 3.11 12.08
CA VAL A 94 9.15 2.22 10.97
C VAL A 94 10.34 1.75 10.14
N THR A 95 11.42 2.52 10.12
CA THR A 95 12.64 2.25 9.38
C THR A 95 13.74 1.69 10.30
N THR A 96 13.98 2.35 11.42
CA THR A 96 15.10 2.01 12.32
C THR A 96 14.87 0.72 13.08
N SER A 97 13.64 0.46 13.54
CA SER A 97 13.30 -0.77 14.26
C SER A 97 13.48 -2.03 13.40
N ARG A 98 13.35 -1.90 12.09
CA ARG A 98 13.54 -2.98 11.13
C ARG A 98 14.94 -3.03 10.52
N LYS A 99 15.84 -2.15 10.95
CA LYS A 99 17.22 -2.06 10.44
C LYS A 99 17.25 -1.98 8.92
N ILE A 100 16.47 -1.08 8.34
CA ILE A 100 16.42 -0.88 6.89
C ILE A 100 17.70 -0.19 6.44
N PRO A 101 18.50 -0.81 5.55
CA PRO A 101 19.85 -0.32 5.25
C PRO A 101 19.83 0.91 4.33
N ARG A 102 18.82 1.03 3.48
CA ARG A 102 18.75 2.08 2.46
C ARG A 102 17.37 2.16 1.84
N ARG A 103 17.10 3.23 1.08
CA ARG A 103 15.97 3.30 0.15
C ARG A 103 16.03 2.13 -0.86
N SER A 104 14.98 1.92 -1.61
CA SER A 104 14.85 0.79 -2.54
C SER A 104 14.84 -0.57 -1.84
N THR A 105 14.39 -0.61 -0.61
CA THR A 105 14.18 -1.84 0.17
C THR A 105 12.72 -2.20 0.18
N LEU A 106 12.43 -3.46 -0.14
CA LEU A 106 11.10 -4.08 -0.02
C LEU A 106 11.13 -5.06 1.15
N VAL A 107 10.15 -4.98 2.03
CA VAL A 107 10.00 -5.89 3.18
C VAL A 107 8.65 -6.56 3.12
N LEU A 108 8.62 -7.87 3.21
CA LEU A 108 7.38 -8.67 3.24
C LEU A 108 7.17 -9.25 4.64
N ILE A 109 6.00 -8.98 5.20
CA ILE A 109 5.61 -9.41 6.54
C ILE A 109 4.37 -10.30 6.42
N LYS A 110 4.47 -11.53 6.93
CA LYS A 110 3.36 -12.48 7.03
C LYS A 110 3.20 -12.95 8.47
N ASN A 111 1.96 -13.00 8.95
CA ASN A 111 1.68 -13.43 10.33
C ASN A 111 2.52 -12.68 11.38
N GLY A 112 2.71 -11.38 11.16
CA GLY A 112 3.49 -10.50 12.04
C GLY A 112 5.01 -10.65 11.97
N LYS A 113 5.53 -11.49 11.06
CA LYS A 113 6.98 -11.75 10.93
C LYS A 113 7.49 -11.35 9.55
N GLU A 114 8.68 -10.73 9.50
CA GLU A 114 9.38 -10.51 8.25
C GLU A 114 9.80 -11.86 7.65
N VAL A 115 9.29 -12.18 6.47
CA VAL A 115 9.60 -13.45 5.80
C VAL A 115 10.61 -13.29 4.66
N LYS A 116 10.71 -12.11 4.09
CA LYS A 116 11.66 -11.80 3.02
C LYS A 116 11.90 -10.30 2.92
N ARG A 117 13.09 -9.92 2.47
CA ARG A 117 13.39 -8.56 2.01
C ARG A 117 14.21 -8.57 0.76
N LEU A 118 14.02 -7.57 -0.09
CA LEU A 118 14.85 -7.29 -1.25
C LEU A 118 15.45 -5.90 -1.10
N VAL A 119 16.75 -5.79 -1.34
CA VAL A 119 17.46 -4.51 -1.31
C VAL A 119 17.97 -4.20 -2.70
N ALA A 120 17.52 -3.08 -3.27
CA ALA A 120 17.93 -2.57 -4.57
C ALA A 120 17.71 -3.52 -5.76
N GLN A 121 16.90 -4.55 -5.62
CA GLN A 121 16.59 -5.48 -6.71
C GLN A 121 15.54 -4.88 -7.64
N THR A 122 15.81 -4.94 -8.94
CA THR A 122 14.91 -4.43 -9.99
C THR A 122 14.47 -5.51 -10.99
N SER A 123 14.94 -6.74 -10.82
CA SER A 123 14.60 -7.88 -11.66
C SER A 123 13.12 -8.24 -11.49
N GLU A 124 12.38 -8.32 -12.59
CA GLU A 124 10.97 -8.73 -12.59
C GLU A 124 10.81 -10.14 -11.99
N GLU A 125 11.69 -11.08 -12.34
CA GLU A 125 11.67 -12.43 -11.80
C GLU A 125 11.82 -12.46 -10.28
N LYS A 126 12.80 -11.73 -9.74
CA LYS A 126 13.05 -11.67 -8.29
C LYS A 126 11.88 -10.99 -7.54
N ILE A 127 11.35 -9.92 -8.09
CA ILE A 127 10.22 -9.22 -7.48
C ILE A 127 8.96 -10.08 -7.57
N LYS A 128 8.74 -10.78 -8.69
CA LYS A 128 7.62 -11.72 -8.81
C LYS A 128 7.71 -12.84 -7.77
N THR A 129 8.87 -13.48 -7.63
CA THR A 129 9.09 -14.52 -6.62
C THR A 129 8.83 -13.99 -5.20
N PHE A 130 9.25 -12.77 -4.92
CA PHE A 130 8.98 -12.08 -3.66
C PHE A 130 7.49 -11.88 -3.41
N LEU A 131 6.73 -11.40 -4.40
CA LEU A 131 5.28 -11.25 -4.29
C LEU A 131 4.57 -12.59 -4.14
N ASP A 132 5.03 -13.63 -4.83
CA ASP A 132 4.45 -14.98 -4.76
C ASP A 132 4.56 -15.57 -3.35
N ILE A 133 5.61 -15.25 -2.59
CA ILE A 133 5.71 -15.61 -1.17
C ILE A 133 4.55 -14.97 -0.38
N GLY A 134 4.18 -13.76 -0.72
CA GLY A 134 3.09 -13.03 -0.05
C GLY A 134 1.71 -13.63 -0.25
N ILE A 135 1.48 -14.33 -1.36
CA ILE A 135 0.19 -14.96 -1.68
C ILE A 135 0.17 -16.47 -1.47
N ALA A 136 1.30 -17.08 -1.12
CA ALA A 136 1.38 -18.50 -0.80
C ALA A 136 0.64 -18.81 0.52
N ASN A 137 0.01 -19.98 0.59
CA ASN A 137 -0.65 -20.48 1.80
C ASN A 137 0.35 -21.00 2.83
#